data_79b956f6e9555563d2447648d967f46a
#
_entry.id   79b956f6e9555563d2447648d967f46a
#
_cell.length_a   1.000
_cell.length_b   1.000
_cell.length_c   1.000
_cell.angle_alpha   90.00
_cell.angle_beta   90.00
_cell.angle_gamma   90.00
#
_symmetry.space_group_name_H-M   'P 1'
#
loop_
_entity.id
_entity.type
_entity.pdbx_description
1 polymer ?
#
loop_
_entity_poly.entity_id
_entity_poly.type
_entity_poly.pdbx_seq_one_letter_code
_entity_poly.pdbx_strand_id
1 'polypeptide(L)'
;MGTTLNTVAIVQARMGSTRFPRKVMRPITGVPVIGLLVERLSRALLVDQIILATSTDPANDPLEKYIKQQGYPVFRGDEEDVLDRYFQAAKEVDADVIVRITGDCPLLDPSVVDTVIQARESEQVDYASNVVPPTFPNGLDIEVFRFSALEQAWREADDPHEREHVTPYLRESGKFTLYNVSHSEDLSSGRWVIDEPEDLQVVEAVFEHFYPRRDFGWLDVLALSKNSPEKFAANKHHIRNQRSL
;
A
#
# COMPACT_ATOMS: atom_id res chain seq x y z
N MET A 1 -20.11 25.39 7.34
CA MET A 1 -19.24 24.34 7.94
C MET A 1 -18.89 23.41 6.79
N GLY A 2 -17.63 23.39 6.35
CA GLY A 2 -17.20 22.43 5.33
C GLY A 2 -17.34 21.01 5.90
N THR A 3 -17.98 20.13 5.16
CA THR A 3 -17.96 18.69 5.49
C THR A 3 -16.50 18.21 5.44
N THR A 4 -15.99 17.71 6.56
CA THR A 4 -14.69 17.08 6.60
C THR A 4 -14.77 15.84 5.70
N LEU A 5 -13.85 15.71 4.73
CA LEU A 5 -13.81 14.56 3.83
C LEU A 5 -13.40 13.31 4.64
N ASN A 6 -14.07 12.19 4.38
CA ASN A 6 -13.71 10.89 4.97
C ASN A 6 -12.59 10.25 4.15
N THR A 7 -11.35 10.28 4.67
CA THR A 7 -10.15 9.69 4.02
C THR A 7 -9.94 8.28 4.53
N VAL A 8 -10.13 7.30 3.66
CA VAL A 8 -10.06 5.88 4.00
C VAL A 8 -8.85 5.20 3.36
N ALA A 9 -8.00 4.60 4.17
CA ALA A 9 -6.94 3.73 3.68
C ALA A 9 -7.49 2.31 3.45
N ILE A 10 -7.51 1.89 2.19
CA ILE A 10 -7.91 0.54 1.80
C ILE A 10 -6.64 -0.29 1.60
N VAL A 11 -6.43 -1.24 2.52
CA VAL A 11 -5.31 -2.17 2.48
C VAL A 11 -5.70 -3.40 1.68
N GLN A 12 -5.11 -3.57 0.51
CA GLN A 12 -5.31 -4.75 -0.34
C GLN A 12 -4.37 -5.87 0.10
N ALA A 13 -4.90 -7.01 0.52
CA ALA A 13 -4.09 -8.19 0.85
C ALA A 13 -4.82 -9.50 0.58
N ARG A 14 -4.08 -10.55 0.22
CA ARG A 14 -4.60 -11.92 0.09
C ARG A 14 -3.54 -12.95 0.47
N MET A 15 -3.99 -14.17 0.81
CA MET A 15 -3.11 -15.30 1.13
C MET A 15 -2.49 -15.95 -0.12
N GLY A 16 -3.15 -15.79 -1.27
CA GLY A 16 -2.88 -16.49 -2.54
C GLY A 16 -1.74 -15.88 -3.37
N SER A 17 -0.63 -15.43 -2.77
CA SER A 17 0.56 -15.02 -3.54
C SER A 17 1.22 -16.23 -4.21
N THR A 18 1.45 -16.17 -5.53
CA THR A 18 2.08 -17.26 -6.29
C THR A 18 3.59 -17.38 -6.00
N ARG A 19 4.28 -16.26 -5.84
CA ARG A 19 5.74 -16.22 -5.60
C ARG A 19 6.10 -16.54 -4.15
N PHE A 20 5.33 -16.03 -3.21
CA PHE A 20 5.56 -16.23 -1.79
C PHE A 20 4.20 -16.42 -1.06
N PRO A 21 3.68 -17.66 -1.04
CA PRO A 21 2.38 -17.95 -0.42
C PRO A 21 2.32 -17.53 1.04
N ARG A 22 1.17 -16.94 1.43
CA ARG A 22 0.90 -16.48 2.80
C ARG A 22 1.85 -15.39 3.29
N LYS A 23 2.57 -14.67 2.42
CA LYS A 23 3.55 -13.64 2.79
C LYS A 23 3.01 -12.63 3.80
N VAL A 24 1.76 -12.17 3.64
CA VAL A 24 1.13 -11.16 4.51
C VAL A 24 0.91 -11.64 5.96
N MET A 25 0.89 -12.94 6.19
CA MET A 25 0.76 -13.55 7.52
C MET A 25 2.08 -14.10 8.07
N ARG A 26 3.22 -13.93 7.37
CA ARG A 26 4.53 -14.30 7.89
C ARG A 26 4.88 -13.43 9.10
N PRO A 27 5.32 -14.03 10.22
CA PRO A 27 5.67 -13.26 11.40
C PRO A 27 7.06 -12.62 11.25
N ILE A 28 7.18 -11.35 11.63
CA ILE A 28 8.44 -10.63 11.81
C ILE A 28 8.45 -10.15 13.26
N THR A 29 9.46 -10.53 14.04
CA THR A 29 9.54 -10.25 15.49
C THR A 29 8.23 -10.61 16.25
N GLY A 30 7.56 -11.70 15.82
CA GLY A 30 6.34 -12.21 16.44
C GLY A 30 5.03 -11.56 16.00
N VAL A 31 5.06 -10.61 15.05
CA VAL A 31 3.87 -9.94 14.50
C VAL A 31 3.76 -10.24 13.00
N PRO A 32 2.58 -10.62 12.48
CA PRO A 32 2.39 -10.79 11.03
C PRO A 32 2.73 -9.53 10.23
N VAL A 33 3.26 -9.70 9.01
CA VAL A 33 3.58 -8.61 8.07
C VAL A 33 2.42 -7.61 7.97
N ILE A 34 1.19 -8.08 7.76
CA ILE A 34 0.01 -7.22 7.67
C ILE A 34 -0.27 -6.46 8.98
N GLY A 35 0.03 -7.06 10.12
CA GLY A 35 -0.12 -6.42 11.42
C GLY A 35 0.86 -5.27 11.61
N LEU A 36 2.13 -5.46 11.21
CA LEU A 36 3.15 -4.40 11.22
C LEU A 36 2.77 -3.24 10.30
N LEU A 37 2.26 -3.55 9.10
CA LEU A 37 1.79 -2.55 8.15
C LEU A 37 0.66 -1.72 8.76
N VAL A 38 -0.40 -2.36 9.28
CA VAL A 38 -1.57 -1.67 9.81
C VAL A 38 -1.21 -0.88 11.07
N GLU A 39 -0.34 -1.41 11.95
CA GLU A 39 0.20 -0.68 13.11
C GLU A 39 0.92 0.61 12.70
N ARG A 40 1.70 0.58 11.61
CA ARG A 40 2.40 1.76 11.09
C ARG A 40 1.43 2.73 10.42
N LEU A 41 0.55 2.22 9.56
CA LEU A 41 -0.46 3.00 8.86
C LEU A 41 -1.39 3.75 9.81
N SER A 42 -1.75 3.15 10.97
CA SER A 42 -2.61 3.78 11.98
C SER A 42 -2.01 5.03 12.65
N ARG A 43 -0.75 5.35 12.36
CA ARG A 43 -0.08 6.57 12.83
C ARG A 43 -0.15 7.71 11.81
N ALA A 44 -0.69 7.49 10.63
CA ALA A 44 -0.94 8.54 9.64
C ALA A 44 -2.01 9.49 10.20
N LEU A 45 -1.74 10.79 10.14
CA LEU A 45 -2.58 11.81 10.78
C LEU A 45 -3.77 12.21 9.92
N LEU A 46 -3.70 11.97 8.60
CA LEU A 46 -4.71 12.36 7.62
C LEU A 46 -5.57 11.17 7.14
N VAL A 47 -5.44 10.00 7.77
CA VAL A 47 -6.27 8.82 7.54
C VAL A 47 -7.31 8.71 8.65
N ASP A 48 -8.58 8.80 8.30
CA ASP A 48 -9.70 8.71 9.25
C ASP A 48 -10.05 7.26 9.57
N GLN A 49 -9.92 6.35 8.59
CA GLN A 49 -10.27 4.94 8.74
C GLN A 49 -9.35 4.03 7.92
N ILE A 50 -9.12 2.83 8.45
CA ILE A 50 -8.40 1.76 7.74
C ILE A 50 -9.36 0.59 7.55
N ILE A 51 -9.43 0.04 6.33
CA ILE A 51 -10.18 -1.16 6.00
C ILE A 51 -9.31 -2.15 5.22
N LEU A 52 -9.39 -3.43 5.55
CA LEU A 52 -8.79 -4.48 4.72
C LEU A 52 -9.76 -4.85 3.59
N ALA A 53 -9.27 -4.88 2.36
CA ALA A 53 -9.98 -5.43 1.20
C ALA A 53 -9.33 -6.74 0.75
N THR A 54 -10.01 -7.87 0.96
CA THR A 54 -9.53 -9.21 0.58
C THR A 54 -10.56 -9.96 -0.27
N SER A 55 -10.20 -11.14 -0.79
CA SER A 55 -11.15 -11.91 -1.61
C SER A 55 -12.05 -12.82 -0.75
N THR A 56 -13.12 -13.31 -1.40
CA THR A 56 -14.05 -14.25 -0.79
C THR A 56 -13.51 -15.68 -0.68
N ASP A 57 -12.29 -15.97 -1.19
CA ASP A 57 -11.66 -17.26 -1.05
C ASP A 57 -11.46 -17.62 0.44
N PRO A 58 -11.92 -18.80 0.89
CA PRO A 58 -11.75 -19.27 2.27
C PRO A 58 -10.30 -19.31 2.76
N ALA A 59 -9.31 -19.37 1.86
CA ALA A 59 -7.91 -19.25 2.23
C ALA A 59 -7.59 -17.92 2.96
N ASN A 60 -8.40 -16.88 2.77
CA ASN A 60 -8.26 -15.57 3.42
C ASN A 60 -8.93 -15.48 4.80
N ASP A 61 -9.65 -16.51 5.27
CA ASP A 61 -10.31 -16.50 6.59
C ASP A 61 -9.35 -16.22 7.76
N PRO A 62 -8.11 -16.76 7.79
CA PRO A 62 -7.14 -16.41 8.83
C PRO A 62 -6.72 -14.94 8.81
N LEU A 63 -6.58 -14.34 7.61
CA LEU A 63 -6.25 -12.94 7.43
C LEU A 63 -7.39 -12.04 7.93
N GLU A 64 -8.63 -12.33 7.52
CA GLU A 64 -9.81 -11.62 8.00
C GLU A 64 -9.93 -11.69 9.53
N LYS A 65 -9.83 -12.91 10.09
CA LYS A 65 -9.90 -13.12 11.54
C LYS A 65 -8.85 -12.27 12.27
N TYR A 66 -7.62 -12.26 11.78
CA TYR A 66 -6.54 -11.49 12.39
C TYR A 66 -6.84 -9.99 12.39
N ILE A 67 -7.23 -9.42 11.24
CA ILE A 67 -7.49 -7.99 11.10
C ILE A 67 -8.69 -7.54 11.93
N LYS A 68 -9.77 -8.35 11.98
CA LYS A 68 -10.91 -8.08 12.88
C LYS A 68 -10.52 -8.12 14.36
N GLN A 69 -9.60 -8.99 14.75
CA GLN A 69 -9.05 -9.00 16.12
C GLN A 69 -8.22 -7.76 16.45
N GLN A 70 -7.62 -7.12 15.45
CA GLN A 70 -6.94 -5.83 15.61
C GLN A 70 -7.92 -4.63 15.64
N GLY A 71 -9.22 -4.86 15.47
CA GLY A 71 -10.27 -3.82 15.53
C GLY A 71 -10.55 -3.13 14.21
N TYR A 72 -10.05 -3.65 13.08
CA TYR A 72 -10.27 -3.05 11.76
C TYR A 72 -11.36 -3.78 10.97
N PRO A 73 -12.20 -3.05 10.21
CA PRO A 73 -13.18 -3.64 9.30
C PRO A 73 -12.50 -4.40 8.15
N VAL A 74 -13.22 -5.37 7.60
CA VAL A 74 -12.77 -6.19 6.48
C VAL A 74 -13.88 -6.30 5.46
N PHE A 75 -13.61 -5.87 4.22
CA PHE A 75 -14.45 -6.12 3.06
C PHE A 75 -13.94 -7.34 2.30
N ARG A 76 -14.85 -8.18 1.81
CA ARG A 76 -14.52 -9.34 0.97
C ARG A 76 -15.26 -9.24 -0.36
N GLY A 77 -14.53 -9.30 -1.47
CA GLY A 77 -15.07 -9.20 -2.82
C GLY A 77 -14.44 -10.22 -3.78
N ASP A 78 -14.57 -9.95 -5.06
CA ASP A 78 -14.00 -10.80 -6.11
C ASP A 78 -12.47 -10.86 -6.01
N GLU A 79 -11.87 -12.01 -6.38
CA GLU A 79 -10.41 -12.18 -6.29
C GLU A 79 -9.67 -11.51 -7.44
N GLU A 80 -10.23 -11.58 -8.65
CA GLU A 80 -9.60 -11.08 -9.88
C GLU A 80 -9.99 -9.61 -10.14
N ASP A 81 -11.26 -9.25 -9.88
CA ASP A 81 -11.74 -7.88 -10.02
C ASP A 81 -11.41 -7.04 -8.78
N VAL A 82 -10.15 -6.64 -8.68
CA VAL A 82 -9.65 -5.84 -7.56
C VAL A 82 -10.24 -4.44 -7.59
N LEU A 83 -10.49 -3.86 -8.75
CA LEU A 83 -11.11 -2.54 -8.91
C LEU A 83 -12.54 -2.53 -8.33
N ASP A 84 -13.35 -3.56 -8.62
CA ASP A 84 -14.67 -3.68 -8.00
C ASP A 84 -14.55 -3.82 -6.47
N ARG A 85 -13.59 -4.62 -6.00
CA ARG A 85 -13.35 -4.80 -4.57
C ARG A 85 -13.00 -3.47 -3.87
N TYR A 86 -12.19 -2.62 -4.50
CA TYR A 86 -11.89 -1.26 -3.99
C TYR A 86 -13.12 -0.37 -3.98
N PHE A 87 -13.88 -0.37 -5.08
CA PHE A 87 -15.10 0.44 -5.19
C PHE A 87 -16.13 0.06 -4.13
N GLN A 88 -16.42 -1.23 -3.97
CA GLN A 88 -17.41 -1.69 -3.00
C GLN A 88 -16.93 -1.46 -1.55
N ALA A 89 -15.65 -1.69 -1.25
CA ALA A 89 -15.08 -1.39 0.05
C ALA A 89 -15.17 0.10 0.40
N ALA A 90 -14.82 0.98 -0.55
CA ALA A 90 -14.91 2.43 -0.36
C ALA A 90 -16.36 2.91 -0.15
N LYS A 91 -17.29 2.33 -0.91
CA LYS A 91 -18.71 2.63 -0.81
C LYS A 91 -19.32 2.19 0.52
N GLU A 92 -18.92 1.03 1.05
CA GLU A 92 -19.44 0.49 2.33
C GLU A 92 -19.11 1.41 3.51
N VAL A 93 -18.02 2.16 3.44
CA VAL A 93 -17.54 3.04 4.51
C VAL A 93 -17.72 4.53 4.19
N ASP A 94 -18.49 4.87 3.16
CA ASP A 94 -18.75 6.25 2.73
C ASP A 94 -17.45 7.07 2.53
N ALA A 95 -16.45 6.49 1.87
CA ALA A 95 -15.17 7.15 1.63
C ALA A 95 -15.31 8.29 0.60
N ASP A 96 -14.78 9.47 0.91
CA ASP A 96 -14.64 10.59 -0.05
C ASP A 96 -13.29 10.52 -0.77
N VAL A 97 -12.24 10.09 -0.04
CA VAL A 97 -10.86 9.97 -0.50
C VAL A 97 -10.33 8.58 -0.16
N ILE A 98 -9.75 7.92 -1.13
CA ILE A 98 -9.16 6.59 -0.98
C ILE A 98 -7.63 6.69 -0.97
N VAL A 99 -7.00 6.07 0.02
CA VAL A 99 -5.56 5.81 0.05
C VAL A 99 -5.36 4.32 -0.26
N ARG A 100 -4.78 4.02 -1.41
CA ARG A 100 -4.50 2.64 -1.83
C ARG A 100 -3.19 2.17 -1.21
N ILE A 101 -3.25 1.08 -0.47
CA ILE A 101 -2.11 0.43 0.20
C ILE A 101 -2.06 -1.04 -0.17
N THR A 102 -0.89 -1.56 -0.49
CA THR A 102 -0.66 -2.99 -0.70
C THR A 102 -0.13 -3.65 0.58
N GLY A 103 -0.71 -4.80 0.94
CA GLY A 103 -0.52 -5.46 2.25
C GLY A 103 0.86 -6.09 2.47
N ASP A 104 1.73 -5.99 1.49
CA ASP A 104 3.10 -6.54 1.47
C ASP A 104 4.20 -5.50 1.75
N CYS A 105 3.81 -4.29 2.20
CA CYS A 105 4.69 -3.16 2.45
C CYS A 105 4.82 -2.82 3.96
N PRO A 106 5.35 -3.69 4.82
CA PRO A 106 5.37 -3.50 6.28
C PRO A 106 6.30 -2.36 6.75
N LEU A 107 7.16 -1.83 5.88
CA LEU A 107 7.98 -0.65 6.13
C LEU A 107 7.31 0.67 5.65
N LEU A 108 6.04 0.61 5.23
CA LEU A 108 5.24 1.81 4.94
C LEU A 108 5.43 2.87 6.01
N ASP A 109 5.55 4.13 5.58
CA ASP A 109 5.76 5.24 6.51
C ASP A 109 4.55 6.18 6.55
N PRO A 110 3.99 6.45 7.74
CA PRO A 110 2.82 7.31 7.89
C PRO A 110 3.04 8.74 7.39
N SER A 111 4.26 9.27 7.51
CA SER A 111 4.57 10.63 7.02
C SER A 111 4.55 10.71 5.48
N VAL A 112 4.93 9.64 4.79
CA VAL A 112 4.81 9.56 3.33
C VAL A 112 3.34 9.45 2.91
N VAL A 113 2.53 8.69 3.65
CA VAL A 113 1.07 8.63 3.44
C VAL A 113 0.46 10.02 3.54
N ASP A 114 0.72 10.73 4.65
CA ASP A 114 0.19 12.08 4.89
C ASP A 114 0.67 13.07 3.82
N THR A 115 1.92 12.96 3.36
CA THR A 115 2.46 13.81 2.30
C THR A 115 1.70 13.66 0.99
N VAL A 116 1.36 12.42 0.57
CA VAL A 116 0.62 12.21 -0.69
C VAL A 116 -0.85 12.64 -0.54
N ILE A 117 -1.48 12.42 0.62
CA ILE A 117 -2.84 12.92 0.90
C ILE A 117 -2.86 14.46 0.80
N GLN A 118 -1.92 15.12 1.47
CA GLN A 118 -1.82 16.59 1.47
C GLN A 118 -1.55 17.14 0.06
N ALA A 119 -0.69 16.47 -0.72
CA ALA A 119 -0.40 16.85 -2.10
C ALA A 119 -1.67 16.79 -2.96
N ARG A 120 -2.47 15.70 -2.86
CA ARG A 120 -3.74 15.60 -3.59
C ARG A 120 -4.70 16.74 -3.25
N GLU A 121 -4.77 17.11 -1.96
CA GLU A 121 -5.65 18.17 -1.50
C GLU A 121 -5.17 19.55 -1.95
N SER A 122 -3.88 19.88 -1.76
CA SER A 122 -3.33 21.20 -2.10
C SER A 122 -3.33 21.46 -3.61
N GLU A 123 -3.04 20.45 -4.43
CA GLU A 123 -3.05 20.53 -5.89
C GLU A 123 -4.45 20.38 -6.49
N GLN A 124 -5.45 20.02 -5.68
CA GLN A 124 -6.86 19.81 -6.07
C GLN A 124 -7.05 18.83 -7.23
N VAL A 125 -6.19 17.81 -7.30
CA VAL A 125 -6.22 16.79 -8.36
C VAL A 125 -7.14 15.61 -8.02
N ASP A 126 -7.50 14.85 -9.04
CA ASP A 126 -8.31 13.64 -8.88
C ASP A 126 -7.49 12.48 -8.31
N TYR A 127 -6.21 12.42 -8.68
CA TYR A 127 -5.26 11.37 -8.28
C TYR A 127 -3.89 11.98 -7.97
N ALA A 128 -3.32 11.61 -6.83
CA ALA A 128 -1.92 11.89 -6.48
C ALA A 128 -1.21 10.59 -6.09
N SER A 129 0.07 10.49 -6.40
CA SER A 129 0.89 9.33 -6.02
C SER A 129 2.37 9.70 -5.89
N ASN A 130 3.18 8.75 -5.45
CA ASN A 130 4.63 8.83 -5.50
C ASN A 130 5.26 7.74 -6.38
N VAL A 131 4.46 7.20 -7.34
CA VAL A 131 4.84 6.01 -8.10
C VAL A 131 5.09 6.24 -9.60
N VAL A 132 4.77 7.43 -10.15
CA VAL A 132 4.89 7.73 -11.59
C VAL A 132 5.44 9.13 -11.83
N PRO A 133 6.78 9.28 -12.03
CA PRO A 133 7.85 8.29 -11.83
C PRO A 133 8.14 8.02 -10.34
N PRO A 134 8.56 6.80 -9.98
CA PRO A 134 8.95 6.51 -8.60
C PRO A 134 10.30 7.14 -8.27
N THR A 135 10.39 7.76 -7.09
CA THR A 135 11.64 8.28 -6.52
C THR A 135 11.86 7.79 -5.10
N PHE A 136 10.84 7.21 -4.47
CA PHE A 136 10.94 6.56 -3.17
C PHE A 136 11.28 5.06 -3.30
N PRO A 137 11.87 4.44 -2.27
CA PRO A 137 12.05 2.99 -2.22
C PRO A 137 10.73 2.24 -2.45
N ASN A 138 10.79 1.13 -3.21
CA ASN A 138 9.66 0.23 -3.41
C ASN A 138 9.20 -0.35 -2.06
N GLY A 139 7.92 -0.19 -1.73
CA GLY A 139 7.35 -0.49 -0.41
C GLY A 139 6.93 0.75 0.37
N LEU A 140 7.23 1.96 -0.18
CA LEU A 140 6.67 3.24 0.26
C LEU A 140 5.68 3.79 -0.79
N ASP A 141 5.08 2.93 -1.59
CA ASP A 141 4.20 3.27 -2.69
C ASP A 141 2.82 3.65 -2.17
N ILE A 142 2.42 4.90 -2.42
CA ILE A 142 1.15 5.48 -1.99
C ILE A 142 0.43 6.05 -3.20
N GLU A 143 -0.84 5.72 -3.32
CA GLU A 143 -1.73 6.29 -4.32
C GLU A 143 -2.99 6.81 -3.62
N VAL A 144 -3.38 8.05 -3.91
CA VAL A 144 -4.51 8.74 -3.27
C VAL A 144 -5.42 9.30 -4.34
N PHE A 145 -6.72 9.01 -4.28
CA PHE A 145 -7.68 9.45 -5.29
C PHE A 145 -9.07 9.67 -4.69
N ARG A 146 -9.88 10.48 -5.39
CA ARG A 146 -11.28 10.74 -4.99
C ARG A 146 -12.15 9.52 -5.26
N PHE A 147 -13.19 9.35 -4.46
CA PHE A 147 -14.21 8.32 -4.69
C PHE A 147 -14.88 8.47 -6.07
N SER A 148 -15.17 9.70 -6.51
CA SER A 148 -15.75 9.95 -7.84
C SER A 148 -14.85 9.46 -8.99
N ALA A 149 -13.52 9.59 -8.85
CA ALA A 149 -12.57 9.08 -9.83
C ALA A 149 -12.54 7.54 -9.83
N LEU A 150 -12.55 6.91 -8.63
CA LEU A 150 -12.67 5.45 -8.50
C LEU A 150 -13.98 4.94 -9.12
N GLU A 151 -15.11 5.60 -8.86
CA GLU A 151 -16.42 5.23 -9.40
C GLU A 151 -16.42 5.32 -10.94
N GLN A 152 -15.84 6.37 -11.51
CA GLN A 152 -15.71 6.49 -12.96
C GLN A 152 -14.82 5.39 -13.55
N ALA A 153 -13.66 5.12 -12.95
CA ALA A 153 -12.78 4.01 -13.36
C ALA A 153 -13.52 2.66 -13.27
N TRP A 154 -14.25 2.41 -12.19
CA TRP A 154 -15.03 1.19 -12.00
C TRP A 154 -16.09 0.97 -13.09
N ARG A 155 -16.74 2.05 -13.56
CA ARG A 155 -17.76 1.99 -14.62
C ARG A 155 -17.19 1.84 -16.03
N GLU A 156 -15.99 2.37 -16.28
CA GLU A 156 -15.45 2.57 -17.62
C GLU A 156 -14.26 1.65 -17.95
N ALA A 157 -13.57 1.09 -16.94
CA ALA A 157 -12.45 0.20 -17.17
C ALA A 157 -12.92 -1.20 -17.57
N ASP A 158 -12.61 -1.61 -18.80
CA ASP A 158 -12.96 -2.91 -19.36
C ASP A 158 -11.76 -3.84 -19.53
N ASP A 159 -10.52 -3.31 -19.47
CA ASP A 159 -9.31 -4.11 -19.61
C ASP A 159 -9.05 -4.93 -18.34
N PRO A 160 -8.82 -6.25 -18.43
CA PRO A 160 -8.49 -7.09 -17.26
C PRO A 160 -7.31 -6.56 -16.43
N HIS A 161 -6.29 -5.97 -17.08
CA HIS A 161 -5.16 -5.35 -16.39
C HIS A 161 -5.59 -4.15 -15.51
N GLU A 162 -6.48 -3.31 -16.02
CA GLU A 162 -7.04 -2.18 -15.28
C GLU A 162 -7.90 -2.67 -14.09
N ARG A 163 -8.68 -3.74 -14.30
CA ARG A 163 -9.52 -4.34 -13.25
C ARG A 163 -8.68 -4.99 -12.15
N GLU A 164 -7.58 -5.67 -12.50
CA GLU A 164 -6.67 -6.31 -11.54
C GLU A 164 -5.82 -5.30 -10.78
N HIS A 165 -5.32 -4.24 -11.46
CA HIS A 165 -4.34 -3.32 -10.86
C HIS A 165 -4.93 -2.02 -10.32
N VAL A 166 -6.24 -1.79 -10.46
CA VAL A 166 -7.04 -0.69 -9.89
C VAL A 166 -6.78 0.67 -10.53
N THR A 167 -5.54 1.11 -10.59
CA THR A 167 -5.15 2.49 -10.91
C THR A 167 -4.64 2.75 -12.34
N PRO A 168 -4.38 1.77 -13.21
CA PRO A 168 -3.95 2.06 -14.59
C PRO A 168 -4.95 2.96 -15.33
N TYR A 169 -6.27 2.69 -15.24
CA TYR A 169 -7.28 3.54 -15.85
C TYR A 169 -7.22 4.99 -15.37
N LEU A 170 -7.02 5.21 -14.04
CA LEU A 170 -6.88 6.55 -13.48
C LEU A 170 -5.67 7.30 -14.04
N ARG A 171 -4.56 6.60 -14.26
CA ARG A 171 -3.30 7.20 -14.71
C ARG A 171 -3.20 7.40 -16.21
N GLU A 172 -3.83 6.53 -17.00
CA GLU A 172 -3.51 6.35 -18.42
C GLU A 172 -4.65 6.78 -19.35
N SER A 173 -5.91 6.86 -18.87
CA SER A 173 -7.07 7.24 -19.68
C SER A 173 -7.06 8.71 -20.15
N GLY A 174 -6.27 9.57 -19.53
CA GLY A 174 -6.26 11.01 -19.79
C GLY A 174 -7.51 11.78 -19.31
N LYS A 175 -8.37 11.12 -18.51
CA LYS A 175 -9.63 11.70 -18.02
C LYS A 175 -9.51 12.38 -16.65
N PHE A 176 -8.39 12.20 -15.96
CA PHE A 176 -8.18 12.67 -14.60
C PHE A 176 -6.99 13.62 -14.50
N THR A 177 -7.07 14.53 -13.54
CA THR A 177 -5.93 15.37 -13.17
C THR A 177 -5.01 14.60 -12.23
N LEU A 178 -3.70 14.62 -12.53
CA LEU A 178 -2.70 13.80 -11.84
C LEU A 178 -1.62 14.68 -11.21
N TYR A 179 -1.10 14.24 -10.05
CA TYR A 179 0.07 14.83 -9.41
C TYR A 179 1.01 13.75 -8.88
N ASN A 180 2.32 13.92 -9.07
CA ASN A 180 3.31 12.98 -8.54
C ASN A 180 4.19 13.65 -7.48
N VAL A 181 4.21 13.07 -6.29
CA VAL A 181 5.10 13.46 -5.19
C VAL A 181 6.45 12.81 -5.40
N SER A 182 7.47 13.63 -5.62
CA SER A 182 8.84 13.15 -5.86
C SER A 182 9.77 13.52 -4.70
N HIS A 183 10.67 12.62 -4.35
CA HIS A 183 11.80 12.93 -3.48
C HIS A 183 12.90 13.60 -4.30
N SER A 184 13.71 14.44 -3.66
CA SER A 184 14.79 15.19 -4.33
C SER A 184 15.92 14.30 -4.87
N GLU A 185 16.12 13.12 -4.27
CA GLU A 185 17.03 12.08 -4.73
C GLU A 185 16.21 10.91 -5.27
N ASP A 186 16.68 10.26 -6.33
CA ASP A 186 16.11 9.01 -6.80
C ASP A 186 16.58 7.84 -5.92
N LEU A 187 15.67 7.36 -5.06
CA LEU A 187 15.89 6.24 -4.14
C LEU A 187 15.09 4.99 -4.60
N SER A 188 14.53 5.00 -5.80
CA SER A 188 13.64 3.96 -6.33
C SER A 188 14.30 2.58 -6.47
N SER A 189 15.63 2.53 -6.45
CA SER A 189 16.39 1.27 -6.42
C SER A 189 16.30 0.52 -5.08
N GLY A 190 15.89 1.19 -3.99
CA GLY A 190 15.63 0.56 -2.70
C GLY A 190 14.41 -0.35 -2.79
N ARG A 191 14.50 -1.57 -2.23
CA ARG A 191 13.42 -2.56 -2.27
C ARG A 191 13.06 -3.02 -0.86
N TRP A 192 11.92 -2.54 -0.37
CA TRP A 192 11.41 -2.73 0.99
C TRP A 192 10.02 -3.39 1.03
N VAL A 193 9.53 -3.82 -0.13
CA VAL A 193 8.32 -4.63 -0.29
C VAL A 193 8.65 -6.11 -0.05
N ILE A 194 7.66 -6.93 0.32
CA ILE A 194 7.81 -8.39 0.44
C ILE A 194 7.05 -9.06 -0.70
N ASP A 195 7.78 -9.43 -1.76
CA ASP A 195 7.27 -10.20 -2.88
C ASP A 195 7.89 -11.59 -2.99
N GLU A 196 9.16 -11.69 -2.65
CA GLU A 196 9.96 -12.89 -2.69
C GLU A 196 10.48 -13.27 -1.29
N PRO A 197 10.91 -14.51 -1.03
CA PRO A 197 11.46 -14.90 0.27
C PRO A 197 12.68 -14.07 0.72
N GLU A 198 13.51 -13.61 -0.23
CA GLU A 198 14.68 -12.76 0.03
C GLU A 198 14.28 -11.36 0.51
N ASP A 199 13.13 -10.87 0.08
CA ASP A 199 12.58 -9.59 0.56
C ASP A 199 12.23 -9.67 2.05
N LEU A 200 11.68 -10.81 2.50
CA LEU A 200 11.38 -11.04 3.92
C LEU A 200 12.64 -10.93 4.77
N GLN A 201 13.76 -11.50 4.33
CA GLN A 201 15.04 -11.45 5.05
C GLN A 201 15.51 -10.00 5.27
N VAL A 202 15.36 -9.14 4.23
CA VAL A 202 15.72 -7.72 4.33
C VAL A 202 14.82 -7.01 5.34
N VAL A 203 13.52 -7.23 5.26
CA VAL A 203 12.55 -6.57 6.15
C VAL A 203 12.71 -7.06 7.59
N GLU A 204 12.94 -8.37 7.81
CA GLU A 204 13.26 -8.94 9.12
C GLU A 204 14.51 -8.27 9.71
N ALA A 205 15.60 -8.16 8.94
CA ALA A 205 16.84 -7.52 9.41
C ALA A 205 16.64 -6.04 9.81
N VAL A 206 15.70 -5.32 9.16
CA VAL A 206 15.33 -3.97 9.56
C VAL A 206 14.58 -3.96 10.89
N PHE A 207 13.52 -4.78 11.04
CA PHE A 207 12.76 -4.83 12.29
C PHE A 207 13.59 -5.35 13.46
N GLU A 208 14.48 -6.31 13.25
CA GLU A 208 15.42 -6.81 14.27
C GLU A 208 16.41 -5.72 14.71
N HIS A 209 16.90 -4.92 13.77
CA HIS A 209 17.82 -3.82 14.09
C HIS A 209 17.19 -2.79 15.02
N PHE A 210 15.91 -2.45 14.79
CA PHE A 210 15.20 -1.46 15.60
C PHE A 210 14.51 -2.04 16.82
N TYR A 211 14.42 -3.38 16.95
CA TYR A 211 13.72 -4.03 18.06
C TYR A 211 14.20 -3.53 19.44
N PRO A 212 13.31 -3.25 20.41
CA PRO A 212 11.85 -3.42 20.39
C PRO A 212 11.07 -2.24 19.79
N ARG A 213 11.75 -1.20 19.31
CA ARG A 213 11.15 0.01 18.74
C ARG A 213 10.51 -0.29 17.36
N ARG A 214 9.28 0.14 17.15
CA ARG A 214 8.52 -0.04 15.88
C ARG A 214 8.09 1.29 15.25
N ASP A 215 8.37 2.41 15.91
CA ASP A 215 8.03 3.77 15.47
C ASP A 215 9.14 4.46 14.67
N PHE A 216 10.13 3.68 14.24
CA PHE A 216 11.19 4.20 13.34
C PHE A 216 10.61 4.66 12.00
N GLY A 217 11.15 5.77 11.45
CA GLY A 217 10.72 6.33 10.17
C GLY A 217 11.46 5.73 8.98
N TRP A 218 10.98 6.03 7.78
CA TRP A 218 11.63 5.58 6.55
C TRP A 218 13.05 6.15 6.38
N LEU A 219 13.32 7.35 6.91
CA LEU A 219 14.66 7.95 6.93
C LEU A 219 15.63 7.17 7.82
N ASP A 220 15.14 6.58 8.93
CA ASP A 220 15.95 5.68 9.77
C ASP A 220 16.33 4.43 8.97
N VAL A 221 15.37 3.86 8.19
CA VAL A 221 15.62 2.71 7.31
C VAL A 221 16.61 3.07 6.19
N LEU A 222 16.46 4.26 5.60
CA LEU A 222 17.39 4.77 4.59
C LEU A 222 18.81 4.94 5.18
N ALA A 223 18.93 5.50 6.37
CA ALA A 223 20.22 5.62 7.06
C ALA A 223 20.83 4.24 7.35
N LEU A 224 20.02 3.27 7.80
CA LEU A 224 20.46 1.89 8.01
C LEU A 224 20.96 1.26 6.70
N SER A 225 20.24 1.47 5.58
CA SER A 225 20.64 0.90 4.29
C SER A 225 21.98 1.45 3.78
N LYS A 226 22.30 2.72 4.09
CA LYS A 226 23.60 3.34 3.78
C LYS A 226 24.72 2.88 4.71
N ASN A 227 24.43 2.67 5.99
CA ASN A 227 25.42 2.33 7.02
C ASN A 227 25.68 0.82 7.16
N SER A 228 24.72 -0.01 6.76
CA SER A 228 24.78 -1.49 6.87
C SER A 228 24.22 -2.13 5.59
N PRO A 229 24.85 -1.89 4.41
CA PRO A 229 24.34 -2.34 3.11
C PRO A 229 24.24 -3.87 2.98
N GLU A 230 24.97 -4.61 3.79
CA GLU A 230 24.92 -6.08 3.86
C GLU A 230 23.53 -6.59 4.30
N LYS A 231 22.80 -5.84 5.14
CA LYS A 231 21.42 -6.17 5.57
C LYS A 231 20.41 -6.10 4.42
N PHE A 232 20.71 -5.34 3.39
CA PHE A 232 19.88 -5.12 2.21
C PHE A 232 20.39 -5.87 0.97
N ALA A 233 21.33 -6.81 1.14
CA ALA A 233 21.98 -7.48 0.01
C ALA A 233 21.13 -8.63 -0.57
N ALA A 234 20.29 -9.27 0.24
CA ALA A 234 19.57 -10.49 -0.13
C ALA A 234 18.67 -10.31 -1.37
N ASN A 235 18.03 -9.16 -1.51
CA ASN A 235 17.05 -8.89 -2.58
C ASN A 235 17.54 -7.92 -3.68
N LYS A 236 18.82 -7.54 -3.69
CA LYS A 236 19.39 -6.57 -4.67
C LYS A 236 19.24 -6.98 -6.13
N HIS A 237 19.10 -8.26 -6.41
CA HIS A 237 18.95 -8.79 -7.77
C HIS A 237 17.52 -8.70 -8.31
N HIS A 238 16.54 -8.39 -7.45
CA HIS A 238 15.15 -8.18 -7.88
C HIS A 238 14.93 -6.74 -8.33
N ILE A 239 14.44 -6.58 -9.54
CA ILE A 239 14.12 -5.27 -10.13
C ILE A 239 12.65 -4.92 -9.81
N ARG A 240 12.38 -3.63 -9.56
CA ARG A 240 11.01 -3.12 -9.39
C ARG A 240 10.20 -3.38 -10.65
N ASN A 241 8.97 -3.91 -10.50
CA ASN A 241 8.00 -4.09 -11.60
C ASN A 241 8.47 -4.95 -12.78
N GLN A 242 9.27 -5.98 -12.56
CA GLN A 242 9.73 -6.91 -13.60
C GLN A 242 8.61 -7.58 -14.44
N ARG A 243 7.32 -7.42 -14.08
CA ARG A 243 6.17 -7.97 -14.80
C ARG A 243 5.29 -6.94 -15.52
N SER A 244 5.67 -5.67 -15.51
CA SER A 244 4.93 -4.59 -16.19
C SER A 244 5.64 -4.13 -17.47
N LEU A 245 6.55 -4.93 -18.00
CA LEU A 245 7.23 -4.74 -19.29
C LEU A 245 6.81 -5.83 -20.26
#